data_6a3bd68c500d984f778862fad91355e1
#
_entry.id   6a3bd68c500d984f778862fad91355e1
#
_cell.length_a   1.000
_cell.length_b   1.000
_cell.length_c   1.000
_cell.angle_alpha   90.00
_cell.angle_beta   90.00
_cell.angle_gamma   90.00
#
_symmetry.space_group_name_H-M   'P 1'
#
loop_
_entity.id
_entity.type
_entity.pdbx_description
1 polymer ?
#
loop_
_entity_poly.entity_id
_entity_poly.type
_entity_poly.pdbx_seq_one_letter_code
_entity_poly.pdbx_strand_id
1 'polypeptide(L)'
;PVLPAKWLTANTKYFINPTGRFVIGGPMGDCGLTGRKIIVDTYGGMARHGGGAFSGKDPSKVDRSAAYAGRYVAKNIVAAGLAKRCEIQVSYAIGVAEPTSINIETFGTYCSLWPLWS
;
A
#
# COMPACT_ATOMS: atom_id res chain seq x y z
N PRO A 1 27.08 1.78 7.77
CA PRO A 1 25.71 1.33 8.00
C PRO A 1 24.75 2.50 7.88
N VAL A 2 23.69 2.33 7.10
CA VAL A 2 22.72 3.41 6.87
C VAL A 2 21.61 3.39 7.95
N LEU A 3 21.31 2.20 8.46
CA LEU A 3 20.29 2.03 9.50
C LEU A 3 20.91 1.84 10.88
N PRO A 4 20.31 2.40 11.93
CA PRO A 4 20.70 2.11 13.30
C PRO A 4 20.57 0.62 13.62
N ALA A 5 21.60 0.04 14.27
CA ALA A 5 21.62 -1.39 14.57
C ALA A 5 20.42 -1.85 15.42
N LYS A 6 19.87 -0.98 16.26
CA LYS A 6 18.69 -1.26 17.09
C LYS A 6 17.41 -1.54 16.29
N TRP A 7 17.36 -1.17 15.02
CA TRP A 7 16.21 -1.43 14.14
C TRP A 7 16.32 -2.77 13.42
N LEU A 8 17.50 -3.38 13.45
CA LEU A 8 17.76 -4.66 12.80
C LEU A 8 17.71 -5.77 13.86
N THR A 9 16.78 -6.69 13.70
CA THR A 9 16.58 -7.84 14.59
C THR A 9 16.80 -9.15 13.84
N ALA A 10 16.86 -10.26 14.56
CA ALA A 10 16.94 -11.59 13.95
C ALA A 10 15.74 -11.91 13.03
N ASN A 11 14.61 -11.23 13.24
CA ASN A 11 13.40 -11.40 12.45
C ASN A 11 13.26 -10.40 11.30
N THR A 12 14.25 -9.51 11.10
CA THR A 12 14.23 -8.55 10.00
C THR A 12 14.32 -9.29 8.66
N LYS A 13 13.33 -9.10 7.80
CA LYS A 13 13.31 -9.68 6.45
C LYS A 13 13.99 -8.72 5.47
N TYR A 14 14.83 -9.28 4.61
CA TYR A 14 15.53 -8.54 3.57
C TYR A 14 15.02 -8.96 2.20
N PHE A 15 14.53 -8.00 1.43
CA PHE A 15 14.11 -8.21 0.04
C PHE A 15 15.10 -7.47 -0.87
N ILE A 16 16.00 -8.21 -1.50
CA ILE A 16 17.04 -7.66 -2.39
C ILE A 16 16.76 -8.17 -3.80
N ASN A 17 16.32 -7.29 -4.70
CA ASN A 17 15.95 -7.65 -6.06
C ASN A 17 15.06 -8.91 -6.12
N PRO A 18 13.90 -8.94 -5.41
CA PRO A 18 13.09 -10.16 -5.29
C PRO A 18 12.48 -10.60 -6.64
N THR A 19 12.49 -9.74 -7.65
CA THR A 19 12.14 -10.09 -9.04
C THR A 19 13.25 -10.81 -9.78
N GLY A 20 14.44 -10.96 -9.18
CA GLY A 20 15.62 -11.58 -9.77
C GLY A 20 16.61 -10.55 -10.32
N ARG A 21 17.30 -10.92 -11.39
CA ARG A 21 18.37 -10.11 -11.95
C ARG A 21 17.85 -8.85 -12.62
N PHE A 22 18.30 -7.68 -12.17
CA PHE A 22 18.05 -6.39 -12.80
C PHE A 22 19.14 -6.09 -13.83
N VAL A 23 18.80 -6.07 -15.10
CA VAL A 23 19.76 -5.96 -16.22
C VAL A 23 19.64 -4.63 -16.94
N ILE A 24 18.39 -4.22 -17.27
CA ILE A 24 18.12 -3.00 -18.03
C ILE A 24 17.53 -1.98 -17.07
N GLY A 25 18.20 -0.85 -16.91
CA GLY A 25 17.76 0.27 -16.09
C GLY A 25 17.59 1.55 -16.91
N GLY A 26 17.23 2.63 -16.21
CA GLY A 26 17.02 3.93 -16.82
C GLY A 26 15.83 3.98 -17.77
N PRO A 27 15.77 4.98 -18.67
CA PRO A 27 14.63 5.17 -19.59
C PRO A 27 14.37 4.01 -20.54
N MET A 28 15.39 3.19 -20.79
CA MET A 28 15.24 1.98 -21.62
C MET A 28 14.45 0.87 -20.90
N GLY A 29 14.56 0.78 -19.59
CA GLY A 29 13.84 -0.22 -18.78
C GLY A 29 12.42 0.22 -18.46
N ASP A 30 12.27 1.45 -18.03
CA ASP A 30 10.98 2.06 -17.70
C ASP A 30 11.05 3.57 -17.88
N CYS A 31 10.08 4.12 -18.58
CA CYS A 31 9.98 5.54 -18.83
C CYS A 31 8.61 6.05 -18.41
N GLY A 32 8.59 6.87 -17.35
CA GLY A 32 7.35 7.48 -16.87
C GLY A 32 6.93 8.69 -17.69
N LEU A 33 5.65 8.78 -18.02
CA LEU A 33 5.04 9.98 -18.56
C LEU A 33 4.22 10.68 -17.49
N THR A 34 4.24 12.01 -17.50
CA THR A 34 3.44 12.84 -16.59
C THR A 34 2.04 13.11 -17.16
N GLY A 35 1.20 13.84 -16.43
CA GLY A 35 -0.17 14.18 -16.82
C GLY A 35 -1.23 13.29 -16.18
N ARG A 36 -0.87 12.28 -15.42
CA ARG A 36 -1.80 11.48 -14.62
C ARG A 36 -2.21 12.29 -13.38
N LYS A 37 -3.49 12.37 -13.13
CA LYS A 37 -4.04 13.16 -12.03
C LYS A 37 -4.38 12.24 -10.86
N ILE A 38 -3.35 11.69 -10.23
CA ILE A 38 -3.46 10.62 -9.24
C ILE A 38 -4.30 11.00 -8.01
N ILE A 39 -4.27 12.25 -7.61
CA ILE A 39 -5.06 12.71 -6.45
C ILE A 39 -6.53 12.91 -6.82
N VAL A 40 -6.82 13.34 -8.04
CA VAL A 40 -8.20 13.43 -8.57
C VAL A 40 -8.81 12.02 -8.70
N ASP A 41 -8.04 11.06 -9.17
CA ASP A 41 -8.48 9.66 -9.34
C ASP A 41 -8.71 8.94 -8.01
N THR A 42 -8.32 9.54 -6.88
CA THR A 42 -8.45 8.97 -5.54
C THR A 42 -9.39 9.82 -4.67
N TYR A 43 -8.88 10.47 -3.63
CA TYR A 43 -9.72 11.13 -2.62
C TYR A 43 -9.53 12.64 -2.56
N GLY A 44 -8.94 13.25 -3.60
CA GLY A 44 -8.80 14.69 -3.71
C GLY A 44 -8.02 15.37 -2.59
N GLY A 45 -7.11 14.64 -1.93
CA GLY A 45 -6.35 15.11 -0.79
C GLY A 45 -6.99 14.85 0.58
N MET A 46 -8.19 14.27 0.63
CA MET A 46 -8.83 13.90 1.90
C MET A 46 -8.10 12.78 2.63
N ALA A 47 -7.56 11.81 1.91
CA ALA A 47 -6.75 10.70 2.45
C ALA A 47 -5.29 10.84 2.04
N ARG A 48 -4.41 10.19 2.78
CA ARG A 48 -3.00 10.06 2.42
C ARG A 48 -2.85 9.27 1.13
N HIS A 49 -1.85 9.60 0.35
CA HIS A 49 -1.57 8.94 -0.92
C HIS A 49 -0.13 8.42 -0.92
N GLY A 50 0.05 7.14 -1.24
CA GLY A 50 1.36 6.49 -1.27
C GLY A 50 2.11 6.63 -2.60
N GLY A 51 1.53 7.34 -3.57
CA GLY A 51 2.01 7.39 -4.96
C GLY A 51 1.28 6.38 -5.84
N GLY A 52 1.66 6.32 -7.09
CA GLY A 52 1.06 5.43 -8.08
C GLY A 52 -0.20 5.98 -8.75
N ALA A 53 -0.27 5.84 -10.05
CA ALA A 53 -1.42 6.19 -10.88
C ALA A 53 -2.18 4.93 -11.30
N PHE A 54 -3.47 5.05 -11.55
CA PHE A 54 -4.31 3.93 -12.02
C PHE A 54 -4.40 3.89 -13.55
N SER A 55 -4.47 5.06 -14.15
CA SER A 55 -4.68 5.22 -15.59
C SER A 55 -3.62 4.49 -16.43
N GLY A 56 -4.06 3.70 -17.39
CA GLY A 56 -3.21 2.94 -18.29
C GLY A 56 -2.58 1.69 -17.67
N LYS A 57 -2.93 1.33 -16.43
CA LYS A 57 -2.45 0.12 -15.77
C LYS A 57 -3.51 -0.98 -15.79
N ASP A 58 -3.08 -2.20 -16.07
CA ASP A 58 -3.91 -3.40 -15.94
C ASP A 58 -3.90 -3.93 -14.49
N PRO A 59 -4.73 -4.94 -14.15
CA PRO A 59 -4.81 -5.47 -12.78
C PRO A 59 -3.53 -6.11 -12.24
N SER A 60 -2.55 -6.41 -13.10
CA SER A 60 -1.26 -6.95 -12.67
C SER A 60 -0.37 -5.90 -11.99
N LYS A 61 -0.71 -4.61 -12.13
CA LYS A 61 0.05 -3.51 -11.55
C LYS A 61 -0.40 -3.25 -10.11
N VAL A 62 0.53 -3.41 -9.16
CA VAL A 62 0.27 -3.29 -7.73
C VAL A 62 -0.32 -1.94 -7.31
N ASP A 63 0.12 -0.85 -7.92
CA ASP A 63 -0.42 0.49 -7.64
C ASP A 63 -1.94 0.57 -7.84
N ARG A 64 -2.47 -0.17 -8.81
CA ARG A 64 -3.90 -0.25 -9.08
C ARG A 64 -4.58 -1.34 -8.27
N SER A 65 -4.12 -2.57 -8.35
CA SER A 65 -4.77 -3.73 -7.71
C SER A 65 -4.77 -3.62 -6.19
N ALA A 66 -3.66 -3.22 -5.57
CA ALA A 66 -3.57 -3.05 -4.12
C ALA A 66 -4.42 -1.88 -3.62
N ALA A 67 -4.47 -0.77 -4.36
CA ALA A 67 -5.33 0.36 -4.00
C ALA A 67 -6.81 -0.02 -4.05
N TYR A 68 -7.23 -0.78 -5.04
CA TYR A 68 -8.62 -1.25 -5.15
C TYR A 68 -8.96 -2.27 -4.07
N ALA A 69 -8.06 -3.20 -3.76
CA ALA A 69 -8.23 -4.14 -2.66
C ALA A 69 -8.31 -3.42 -1.30
N GLY A 70 -7.42 -2.48 -1.05
CA GLY A 70 -7.45 -1.66 0.16
C GLY A 70 -8.76 -0.87 0.30
N ARG A 71 -9.23 -0.27 -0.79
CA ARG A 71 -10.54 0.39 -0.84
C ARG A 71 -11.68 -0.56 -0.49
N TYR A 72 -11.67 -1.76 -1.06
CA TYR A 72 -12.68 -2.78 -0.79
C TYR A 72 -12.73 -3.12 0.70
N VAL A 73 -11.57 -3.39 1.31
CA VAL A 73 -11.48 -3.73 2.74
C VAL A 73 -11.93 -2.55 3.62
N ALA A 74 -11.42 -1.35 3.39
CA ALA A 74 -11.81 -0.16 4.16
C ALA A 74 -13.32 0.11 4.10
N LYS A 75 -13.91 -0.03 2.92
CA LYS A 75 -15.35 0.15 2.73
C LYS A 75 -16.17 -0.90 3.48
N ASN A 76 -15.72 -2.16 3.50
CA ASN A 76 -16.39 -3.22 4.25
C ASN A 76 -16.30 -3.00 5.76
N ILE A 77 -15.16 -2.54 6.28
CA ILE A 77 -15.01 -2.20 7.71
C ILE A 77 -16.03 -1.13 8.11
N VAL A 78 -16.18 -0.08 7.32
CA VAL A 78 -17.15 0.98 7.60
C VAL A 78 -18.59 0.49 7.44
N ALA A 79 -18.89 -0.28 6.38
CA ALA A 79 -20.22 -0.84 6.14
C ALA A 79 -20.67 -1.82 7.22
N ALA A 80 -19.74 -2.56 7.81
CA ALA A 80 -20.01 -3.47 8.93
C ALA A 80 -20.20 -2.72 10.27
N GLY A 81 -20.05 -1.39 10.29
CA GLY A 81 -20.20 -0.61 11.53
C GLY A 81 -19.02 -0.73 12.51
N LEU A 82 -17.91 -1.32 12.09
CA LEU A 82 -16.73 -1.50 12.94
C LEU A 82 -16.00 -0.18 13.19
N ALA A 83 -16.07 0.75 12.25
CA ALA A 83 -15.53 2.10 12.38
C ALA A 83 -16.37 3.07 11.52
N LYS A 84 -16.41 4.35 11.89
CA LYS A 84 -17.05 5.41 11.07
C LYS A 84 -16.15 5.88 9.93
N ARG A 85 -14.83 5.77 10.11
CA ARG A 85 -13.79 6.14 9.13
C ARG A 85 -12.70 5.08 9.18
N CYS A 86 -12.15 4.75 8.01
CA CYS A 86 -11.08 3.77 7.91
C CYS A 86 -10.11 4.19 6.79
N GLU A 87 -8.83 4.19 7.12
CA GLU A 87 -7.73 4.34 6.17
C GLU A 87 -6.83 3.12 6.27
N ILE A 88 -6.44 2.55 5.15
CA ILE A 88 -5.56 1.38 5.10
C ILE A 88 -4.30 1.77 4.35
N GLN A 89 -3.16 1.48 4.97
CA GLN A 89 -1.86 1.56 4.33
C GLN A 89 -1.31 0.16 4.13
N VAL A 90 -0.91 -0.14 2.90
CA VAL A 90 -0.32 -1.43 2.54
C VAL A 90 1.02 -1.20 1.87
N SER A 91 2.02 -1.98 2.23
CA SER A 91 3.32 -1.97 1.57
C SER A 91 3.62 -3.32 0.93
N TYR A 92 4.30 -3.28 -0.21
CA TYR A 92 4.70 -4.45 -0.97
C TYR A 92 6.18 -4.40 -1.32
N ALA A 93 6.81 -5.56 -1.43
CA ALA A 93 8.09 -5.72 -2.12
C ALA A 93 7.81 -6.24 -3.53
N ILE A 94 8.37 -5.57 -4.55
CA ILE A 94 8.18 -5.98 -5.95
C ILE A 94 8.65 -7.40 -6.16
N GLY A 95 7.82 -8.25 -6.78
CA GLY A 95 8.08 -9.68 -6.97
C GLY A 95 7.60 -10.56 -5.81
N VAL A 96 7.04 -9.99 -4.75
CA VAL A 96 6.45 -10.72 -3.63
C VAL A 96 4.96 -10.41 -3.59
N ALA A 97 4.12 -11.45 -3.71
CA ALA A 97 2.66 -11.28 -3.81
C ALA A 97 2.02 -10.84 -2.49
N GLU A 98 2.57 -11.28 -1.38
CA GLU A 98 2.04 -10.94 -0.05
C GLU A 98 2.50 -9.54 0.39
N PRO A 99 1.62 -8.76 1.02
CA PRO A 99 2.00 -7.48 1.58
C PRO A 99 3.07 -7.65 2.68
N THR A 100 4.05 -6.76 2.69
CA THR A 100 5.11 -6.74 3.71
C THR A 100 4.64 -6.08 5.00
N SER A 101 3.65 -5.19 4.92
CA SER A 101 3.05 -4.53 6.06
C SER A 101 1.64 -4.05 5.73
N ILE A 102 0.75 -4.14 6.69
CA ILE A 102 -0.61 -3.59 6.63
C ILE A 102 -0.82 -2.77 7.90
N ASN A 103 -1.24 -1.52 7.74
CA ASN A 103 -1.64 -0.66 8.84
C ASN A 103 -3.06 -0.14 8.62
N ILE A 104 -3.87 -0.15 9.66
CA ILE A 104 -5.26 0.29 9.63
C ILE A 104 -5.44 1.43 10.61
N GLU A 105 -5.91 2.57 10.13
CA GLU A 105 -6.20 3.75 10.95
C GLU A 105 -7.72 4.03 10.93
N THR A 106 -8.33 4.05 12.09
CA THR A 106 -9.77 4.31 12.25
C THR A 106 -10.07 5.70 12.80
N PHE A 107 -9.04 6.51 13.07
CA PHE A 107 -9.17 7.87 13.59
C PHE A 107 -9.96 7.94 14.92
N GLY A 108 -9.81 6.93 15.77
CA GLY A 108 -10.54 6.82 17.04
C GLY A 108 -12.04 6.56 16.89
N THR A 109 -12.51 6.18 15.71
CA THR A 109 -13.95 5.95 15.44
C THR A 109 -14.37 4.48 15.46
N TYR A 110 -13.49 3.60 15.94
CA TYR A 110 -13.80 2.17 16.05
C TYR A 110 -14.93 1.91 17.06
N CYS A 111 -15.70 0.84 16.82
CA CYS A 111 -16.72 0.39 17.77
C CYS A 111 -16.05 -0.28 18.98
N SER A 112 -16.56 -0.03 20.18
CA SER A 112 -16.04 -0.59 21.44
C SER A 112 -16.15 -2.13 21.57
N LEU A 113 -16.73 -2.79 20.57
CA LEU A 113 -16.78 -4.26 20.49
C LEU A 113 -15.49 -4.88 19.92
N TRP A 114 -14.53 -4.07 19.45
CA TRP A 114 -13.27 -4.54 18.88
C TRP A 114 -12.36 -5.36 19.82
N PRO A 115 -12.37 -5.22 21.16
CA PRO A 115 -11.46 -5.97 22.03
C PRO A 115 -11.75 -7.47 22.17
N LEU A 116 -12.78 -8.01 21.54
CA LEU A 116 -13.15 -9.43 21.73
C LEU A 116 -12.37 -10.43 20.84
N TRP A 117 -11.40 -9.96 20.04
CA TRP A 117 -10.66 -10.79 19.07
C TRP A 117 -9.14 -10.58 19.09
N SER A 118 -8.57 -10.02 20.13
CA SER A 118 -7.11 -9.90 20.30
C SER A 118 -6.56 -11.04 21.17
#